data_b744b0b10ffade143c4d22b2dc63ad8a
#
_entry.id   b744b0b10ffade143c4d22b2dc63ad8a
#
_cell.length_a   1.000
_cell.length_b   1.000
_cell.length_c   1.000
_cell.angle_alpha   90.00
_cell.angle_beta   90.00
_cell.angle_gamma   90.00
#
_symmetry.space_group_name_H-M   'P 1'
#
loop_
_entity.id
_entity.type
_entity.pdbx_description
1 polymer ?
#
loop_
_entity_poly.entity_id
_entity_poly.type
_entity_poly.pdbx_seq_one_letter_code
_entity_poly.pdbx_strand_id
1 'polypeptide(L)'
;MDAIQFLKQEHQKAKTAFEQLLKAAPEARGELWTKLQPELEVHEKIEDADLYEPLSRDAGKGDSTLAEWRKKHQTEVDKVEGLLKEMGKLDPRGAPWLTKLKAVQASLETHIREEEQEIFPRISKVWDESGSSARARP
;
A
#
# COMPACT_ATOMS: atom_id res chain seq x y z
N MET A 1 5.99 6.09 -17.83
CA MET A 1 5.38 6.14 -16.49
C MET A 1 6.44 5.80 -15.45
N ASP A 2 6.68 6.67 -14.50
CA ASP A 2 7.63 6.38 -13.44
C ASP A 2 6.97 5.54 -12.32
N ALA A 3 7.77 5.10 -11.36
CA ALA A 3 7.27 4.23 -10.29
C ALA A 3 6.21 4.92 -9.43
N ILE A 4 6.35 6.22 -9.20
CA ILE A 4 5.37 6.97 -8.41
C ILE A 4 4.02 7.02 -9.11
N GLN A 5 4.00 7.31 -10.40
CA GLN A 5 2.76 7.32 -11.18
C GLN A 5 2.11 5.95 -11.21
N PHE A 6 2.92 4.89 -11.38
CA PHE A 6 2.43 3.52 -11.33
C PHE A 6 1.77 3.21 -9.98
N LEU A 7 2.42 3.58 -8.87
CA LEU A 7 1.88 3.34 -7.54
C LEU A 7 0.58 4.11 -7.29
N LYS A 8 0.49 5.36 -7.77
CA LYS A 8 -0.75 6.13 -7.67
C LYS A 8 -1.90 5.46 -8.40
N GLN A 9 -1.65 4.88 -9.56
CA GLN A 9 -2.66 4.12 -10.29
C GLN A 9 -3.08 2.86 -9.55
N GLU A 10 -2.12 2.16 -8.94
CA GLU A 10 -2.41 0.99 -8.11
C GLU A 10 -3.24 1.37 -6.88
N HIS A 11 -2.95 2.52 -6.26
CA HIS A 11 -3.75 3.04 -5.15
C HIS A 11 -5.21 3.26 -5.56
N GLN A 12 -5.42 3.83 -6.73
CA GLN A 12 -6.78 4.08 -7.22
C GLN A 12 -7.53 2.77 -7.49
N LYS A 13 -6.85 1.79 -8.05
CA LYS A 13 -7.43 0.45 -8.28
C LYS A 13 -7.82 -0.20 -6.95
N ALA A 14 -6.96 -0.10 -5.95
CA ALA A 14 -7.23 -0.66 -4.63
C ALA A 14 -8.45 0.00 -3.98
N LYS A 15 -8.54 1.32 -4.03
CA LYS A 15 -9.69 2.06 -3.50
C LYS A 15 -11.00 1.59 -4.15
N THR A 16 -11.00 1.48 -5.46
CA THR A 16 -12.17 1.02 -6.23
C THR A 16 -12.55 -0.41 -5.85
N ALA A 17 -11.55 -1.28 -5.72
CA ALA A 17 -11.80 -2.68 -5.36
C ALA A 17 -12.41 -2.80 -3.95
N PHE A 18 -11.94 -2.02 -2.98
CA PHE A 18 -12.53 -2.00 -1.64
C PHE A 18 -13.96 -1.48 -1.66
N GLU A 19 -14.24 -0.45 -2.44
CA GLU A 19 -15.61 0.07 -2.57
C GLU A 19 -16.56 -0.99 -3.14
N GLN A 20 -16.11 -1.71 -4.18
CA GLN A 20 -16.90 -2.79 -4.77
C GLN A 20 -17.14 -3.92 -3.77
N LEU A 21 -16.11 -4.26 -3.00
CA LEU A 21 -16.20 -5.32 -2.01
C LEU A 21 -17.18 -4.97 -0.89
N LEU A 22 -17.17 -3.72 -0.42
CA LEU A 22 -18.09 -3.26 0.62
C LEU A 22 -19.54 -3.21 0.14
N LYS A 23 -19.76 -2.99 -1.15
CA LYS A 23 -21.11 -2.97 -1.75
C LYS A 23 -21.60 -4.33 -2.19
N ALA A 24 -20.71 -5.33 -2.24
CA ALA A 24 -21.05 -6.65 -2.73
C ALA A 24 -22.00 -7.39 -1.79
N ALA A 25 -22.79 -8.29 -2.35
CA ALA A 25 -23.58 -9.22 -1.54
C ALA A 25 -22.64 -10.07 -0.68
N PRO A 26 -23.04 -10.44 0.55
CA PRO A 26 -22.17 -11.21 1.43
C PRO A 26 -21.58 -12.47 0.78
N GLU A 27 -22.33 -13.13 -0.07
CA GLU A 27 -21.90 -14.37 -0.76
C GLU A 27 -20.81 -14.10 -1.79
N ALA A 28 -20.70 -12.89 -2.31
CA ALA A 28 -19.69 -12.54 -3.32
C ALA A 28 -18.37 -12.06 -2.71
N ARG A 29 -18.36 -11.73 -1.42
CA ARG A 29 -17.17 -11.15 -0.75
C ARG A 29 -15.95 -12.04 -0.81
N GLY A 30 -16.11 -13.33 -0.55
CA GLY A 30 -14.99 -14.26 -0.53
C GLY A 30 -14.25 -14.34 -1.85
N GLU A 31 -14.97 -14.41 -2.96
CA GLU A 31 -14.39 -14.46 -4.29
C GLU A 31 -13.67 -13.16 -4.64
N LEU A 32 -14.31 -12.02 -4.38
CA LEU A 32 -13.70 -10.71 -4.63
C LEU A 32 -12.44 -10.50 -3.81
N TRP A 33 -12.47 -10.92 -2.54
CA TRP A 33 -11.32 -10.83 -1.65
C TRP A 33 -10.16 -11.70 -2.11
N THR A 34 -10.45 -12.91 -2.57
CA THR A 34 -9.43 -13.82 -3.09
C THR A 34 -8.66 -13.22 -4.27
N LYS A 35 -9.32 -12.35 -5.05
CA LYS A 35 -8.69 -11.65 -6.16
C LYS A 35 -7.90 -10.42 -5.69
N LEU A 36 -8.40 -9.70 -4.69
CA LEU A 36 -7.78 -8.46 -4.21
C LEU A 36 -6.55 -8.70 -3.34
N GLN A 37 -6.60 -9.66 -2.43
CA GLN A 37 -5.55 -9.87 -1.45
C GLN A 37 -4.15 -10.04 -2.07
N PRO A 38 -3.96 -10.90 -3.10
CA PRO A 38 -2.65 -11.03 -3.72
C PRO A 38 -2.14 -9.74 -4.35
N GLU A 39 -3.05 -8.91 -4.90
CA GLU A 39 -2.67 -7.63 -5.49
C GLU A 39 -2.12 -6.67 -4.44
N LEU A 40 -2.70 -6.68 -3.23
CA LEU A 40 -2.20 -5.86 -2.13
C LEU A 40 -0.79 -6.29 -1.71
N GLU A 41 -0.54 -7.59 -1.65
CA GLU A 41 0.78 -8.12 -1.30
C GLU A 41 1.83 -7.77 -2.35
N VAL A 42 1.48 -7.88 -3.63
CA VAL A 42 2.37 -7.50 -4.74
C VAL A 42 2.68 -6.00 -4.68
N HIS A 43 1.68 -5.17 -4.41
CA HIS A 43 1.87 -3.72 -4.29
C HIS A 43 2.90 -3.38 -3.21
N GLU A 44 2.80 -4.00 -2.04
CA GLU A 44 3.74 -3.78 -0.94
C GLU A 44 5.17 -4.16 -1.33
N LYS A 45 5.34 -5.27 -2.03
CA LYS A 45 6.66 -5.73 -2.49
C LYS A 45 7.25 -4.75 -3.52
N ILE A 46 6.41 -4.23 -4.42
CA ILE A 46 6.85 -3.25 -5.42
C ILE A 46 7.29 -1.96 -4.73
N GLU A 47 6.54 -1.47 -3.76
CA GLU A 47 6.90 -0.27 -3.02
C GLU A 47 8.26 -0.43 -2.34
N ASP A 48 8.47 -1.53 -1.64
CA ASP A 48 9.74 -1.75 -0.94
C ASP A 48 10.90 -1.91 -1.92
N ALA A 49 10.76 -2.75 -2.93
CA ALA A 49 11.86 -3.08 -3.85
C ALA A 49 12.20 -1.93 -4.81
N ASP A 50 11.21 -1.20 -5.31
CA ASP A 50 11.42 -0.23 -6.38
C ASP A 50 11.39 1.21 -5.92
N LEU A 51 10.91 1.47 -4.72
CA LEU A 51 10.79 2.83 -4.18
C LEU A 51 11.64 3.00 -2.92
N TYR A 52 11.31 2.30 -1.84
CA TYR A 52 11.93 2.54 -0.54
C TYR A 52 13.37 2.04 -0.45
N GLU A 53 13.68 0.88 -0.99
CA GLU A 53 15.05 0.36 -0.95
C GLU A 53 16.00 1.22 -1.80
N PRO A 54 15.67 1.53 -3.07
CA PRO A 54 16.51 2.45 -3.84
C PRO A 54 16.62 3.84 -3.22
N LEU A 55 15.52 4.35 -2.65
CA LEU A 55 15.51 5.64 -1.98
C LEU A 55 16.45 5.66 -0.80
N SER A 56 16.51 4.58 -0.02
CA SER A 56 17.42 4.48 1.12
C SER A 56 18.88 4.58 0.69
N ARG A 57 19.22 4.10 -0.52
CA ARG A 57 20.55 4.23 -1.09
C ARG A 57 20.82 5.63 -1.64
N ASP A 58 19.86 6.18 -2.40
CA ASP A 58 20.03 7.45 -3.11
C ASP A 58 19.99 8.65 -2.16
N ALA A 59 19.10 8.64 -1.18
CA ALA A 59 19.03 9.69 -0.16
C ALA A 59 20.18 9.57 0.83
N GLY A 60 20.78 8.39 0.92
CA GLY A 60 21.84 8.13 1.86
C GLY A 60 21.39 8.29 3.30
N LYS A 61 22.30 8.74 4.14
CA LYS A 61 22.04 8.95 5.56
C LYS A 61 21.55 10.37 5.85
N GLY A 62 21.35 11.17 4.81
CA GLY A 62 21.04 12.59 4.94
C GLY A 62 19.58 12.93 5.24
N ASP A 63 18.64 11.99 5.00
CA ASP A 63 17.23 12.26 5.24
C ASP A 63 16.64 11.30 6.26
N SER A 64 16.66 11.72 7.53
CA SER A 64 16.12 10.95 8.64
C SER A 64 14.58 10.80 8.54
N THR A 65 13.91 11.77 7.92
CA THR A 65 12.45 11.71 7.73
C THR A 65 12.04 10.52 6.88
N LEU A 66 12.78 10.28 5.79
CA LEU A 66 12.50 9.14 4.92
C LEU A 66 12.82 7.81 5.60
N ALA A 67 13.90 7.77 6.39
CA ALA A 67 14.24 6.57 7.16
C ALA A 67 13.16 6.25 8.21
N GLU A 68 12.66 7.26 8.89
CA GLU A 68 11.57 7.11 9.87
C GLU A 68 10.29 6.65 9.19
N TRP A 69 9.98 7.20 8.03
CA TRP A 69 8.83 6.81 7.24
C TRP A 69 8.89 5.34 6.86
N ARG A 70 10.06 4.86 6.42
CA ARG A 70 10.21 3.46 6.04
C ARG A 70 9.94 2.52 7.22
N LYS A 71 10.40 2.89 8.43
CA LYS A 71 10.12 2.13 9.63
C LYS A 71 8.63 2.12 9.97
N LYS A 72 7.99 3.28 9.88
CA LYS A 72 6.54 3.41 10.11
C LYS A 72 5.76 2.57 9.11
N HIS A 73 6.16 2.63 7.85
CA HIS A 73 5.55 1.85 6.77
C HIS A 73 5.61 0.35 7.08
N GLN A 74 6.78 -0.14 7.49
CA GLN A 74 6.94 -1.56 7.82
C GLN A 74 6.05 -1.97 9.01
N THR A 75 5.92 -1.12 10.01
CA THR A 75 5.03 -1.37 11.16
C THR A 75 3.58 -1.46 10.71
N GLU A 76 3.16 -0.58 9.81
CA GLU A 76 1.80 -0.60 9.28
C GLU A 76 1.54 -1.83 8.41
N VAL A 77 2.51 -2.23 7.59
CA VAL A 77 2.42 -3.46 6.80
C VAL A 77 2.26 -4.68 7.71
N ASP A 78 3.05 -4.77 8.76
CA ASP A 78 2.96 -5.88 9.72
C ASP A 78 1.59 -5.93 10.39
N LYS A 79 1.03 -4.78 10.73
CA LYS A 79 -0.31 -4.68 11.32
C LYS A 79 -1.38 -5.17 10.34
N VAL A 80 -1.30 -4.75 9.09
CA VAL A 80 -2.25 -5.18 8.04
C VAL A 80 -2.12 -6.68 7.82
N GLU A 81 -0.92 -7.22 7.78
CA GLU A 81 -0.71 -8.67 7.64
C GLU A 81 -1.37 -9.45 8.78
N GLY A 82 -1.30 -8.92 10.00
CA GLY A 82 -2.00 -9.51 11.14
C GLY A 82 -3.51 -9.53 10.94
N LEU A 83 -4.09 -8.43 10.44
CA LEU A 83 -5.51 -8.36 10.13
C LEU A 83 -5.90 -9.35 9.03
N LEU A 84 -5.07 -9.49 8.00
CA LEU A 84 -5.31 -10.43 6.91
C LEU A 84 -5.34 -11.88 7.42
N LYS A 85 -4.44 -12.23 8.33
CA LYS A 85 -4.42 -13.57 8.95
C LYS A 85 -5.70 -13.81 9.75
N GLU A 86 -6.15 -12.83 10.52
CA GLU A 86 -7.40 -12.93 11.28
C GLU A 86 -8.59 -13.12 10.35
N MET A 87 -8.64 -12.37 9.23
CA MET A 87 -9.70 -12.51 8.24
C MET A 87 -9.75 -13.91 7.63
N GLY A 88 -8.58 -14.54 7.46
CA GLY A 88 -8.50 -15.90 6.94
C GLY A 88 -9.18 -16.95 7.82
N LYS A 89 -9.45 -16.64 9.08
CA LYS A 89 -10.12 -17.51 10.04
C LYS A 89 -11.61 -17.22 10.16
N LEU A 90 -12.12 -16.19 9.48
CA LEU A 90 -13.49 -15.73 9.59
C LEU A 90 -14.25 -15.95 8.28
N ASP A 91 -15.57 -16.08 8.39
CA ASP A 91 -16.43 -16.21 7.22
C ASP A 91 -16.62 -14.83 6.56
N PRO A 92 -16.27 -14.67 5.26
CA PRO A 92 -16.44 -13.39 4.57
C PRO A 92 -17.88 -12.86 4.56
N ARG A 93 -18.86 -13.74 4.75
CA ARG A 93 -20.27 -13.34 4.81
C ARG A 93 -20.66 -12.73 6.14
N GLY A 94 -19.83 -12.89 7.17
CA GLY A 94 -20.17 -12.48 8.53
C GLY A 94 -19.70 -11.07 8.89
N ALA A 95 -20.32 -10.50 9.92
CA ALA A 95 -19.98 -9.18 10.44
C ALA A 95 -18.55 -9.08 10.99
N PRO A 96 -18.02 -10.09 11.70
CA PRO A 96 -16.62 -10.00 12.17
C PRO A 96 -15.61 -9.84 11.06
N TRP A 97 -15.79 -10.56 9.95
CA TRP A 97 -14.93 -10.41 8.78
C TRP A 97 -15.01 -9.00 8.18
N LEU A 98 -16.24 -8.49 8.05
CA LEU A 98 -16.47 -7.15 7.50
C LEU A 98 -15.82 -6.07 8.38
N THR A 99 -15.88 -6.23 9.69
CA THR A 99 -15.21 -5.31 10.62
C THR A 99 -13.71 -5.27 10.39
N LYS A 100 -13.09 -6.43 10.19
CA LYS A 100 -11.65 -6.51 9.89
C LYS A 100 -11.34 -5.90 8.53
N LEU A 101 -12.19 -6.14 7.53
CA LEU A 101 -12.02 -5.54 6.20
C LEU A 101 -12.01 -4.01 6.28
N LYS A 102 -12.93 -3.43 7.04
CA LYS A 102 -12.99 -1.97 7.22
C LYS A 102 -11.74 -1.44 7.92
N ALA A 103 -11.17 -2.20 8.84
CA ALA A 103 -9.92 -1.82 9.50
C ALA A 103 -8.75 -1.83 8.51
N VAL A 104 -8.68 -2.83 7.62
CA VAL A 104 -7.68 -2.87 6.56
C VAL A 104 -7.85 -1.68 5.62
N GLN A 105 -9.08 -1.40 5.20
CA GLN A 105 -9.37 -0.27 4.32
C GLN A 105 -8.92 1.06 4.94
N ALA A 106 -9.27 1.29 6.20
CA ALA A 106 -8.91 2.53 6.90
C ALA A 106 -7.39 2.70 6.98
N SER A 107 -6.68 1.63 7.30
CA SER A 107 -5.22 1.64 7.36
C SER A 107 -4.61 1.96 6.00
N LEU A 108 -5.11 1.33 4.94
CA LEU A 108 -4.63 1.56 3.58
C LEU A 108 -4.92 2.98 3.10
N GLU A 109 -6.11 3.51 3.37
CA GLU A 109 -6.45 4.88 2.97
C GLU A 109 -5.56 5.91 3.65
N THR A 110 -5.27 5.73 4.94
CA THR A 110 -4.36 6.60 5.67
C THR A 110 -2.96 6.53 5.07
N HIS A 111 -2.47 5.32 4.82
CA HIS A 111 -1.16 5.09 4.21
C HIS A 111 -1.06 5.74 2.83
N ILE A 112 -2.05 5.51 1.98
CA ILE A 112 -2.10 6.07 0.63
C ILE A 112 -2.06 7.60 0.66
N ARG A 113 -2.85 8.21 1.55
CA ARG A 113 -2.90 9.66 1.67
C ARG A 113 -1.57 10.24 2.11
N GLU A 114 -0.96 9.67 3.15
CA GLU A 114 0.35 10.10 3.63
C GLU A 114 1.42 9.96 2.54
N GLU A 115 1.41 8.83 1.85
CA GLU A 115 2.36 8.54 0.79
C GLU A 115 2.23 9.53 -0.36
N GLU A 116 1.02 9.76 -0.85
CA GLU A 116 0.81 10.63 -2.00
C GLU A 116 0.97 12.11 -1.69
N GLN A 117 0.60 12.54 -0.50
CA GLN A 117 0.64 13.95 -0.12
C GLN A 117 1.97 14.39 0.49
N GLU A 118 2.67 13.50 1.15
CA GLU A 118 3.89 13.86 1.90
C GLU A 118 5.14 13.16 1.37
N ILE A 119 5.06 11.87 1.13
CA ILE A 119 6.24 11.06 0.84
C ILE A 119 6.63 11.11 -0.63
N PHE A 120 5.68 10.91 -1.55
CA PHE A 120 5.98 10.95 -2.98
C PHE A 120 6.58 12.29 -3.43
N PRO A 121 6.04 13.45 -3.00
CA PRO A 121 6.68 14.73 -3.34
C PRO A 121 8.10 14.84 -2.80
N ARG A 122 8.35 14.35 -1.60
CA ARG A 122 9.70 14.37 -1.01
C ARG A 122 10.66 13.44 -1.76
N ILE A 123 10.19 12.27 -2.16
CA ILE A 123 10.97 11.33 -2.95
C ILE A 123 11.34 11.91 -4.30
N SER A 124 10.39 12.52 -4.99
CA SER A 124 10.63 13.17 -6.28
C SER A 124 11.69 14.25 -6.15
N LYS A 125 11.66 15.03 -5.08
CA LYS A 125 12.66 16.06 -4.84
C LYS A 125 14.05 15.47 -4.63
N VAL A 126 14.17 14.40 -3.84
CA VAL A 126 15.46 13.73 -3.61
C VAL A 126 16.05 13.21 -4.91
N TRP A 127 15.25 12.54 -5.73
CA TRP A 127 15.75 12.01 -7.00
C TRP A 127 16.06 13.09 -8.01
N ASP A 128 15.30 14.17 -8.07
CA ASP A 128 15.62 15.30 -8.93
C ASP A 128 16.95 15.95 -8.54
N GLU A 129 17.19 16.15 -7.24
CA GLU A 129 18.43 16.74 -6.73
C GLU A 129 19.64 15.81 -6.92
N SER A 130 19.46 14.51 -6.78
CA SER A 130 20.56 13.55 -6.91
C SER A 130 20.85 13.14 -8.35
N GLY A 131 20.00 13.53 -9.29
CA GLY A 131 20.08 13.06 -10.67
C GLY A 131 19.56 11.64 -10.87
N SER A 132 19.09 11.00 -9.81
CA SER A 132 18.49 9.67 -9.88
C SER A 132 16.98 9.80 -10.02
N SER A 133 16.33 8.76 -10.55
CA SER A 133 14.87 8.75 -10.66
C SER A 133 14.33 7.35 -10.47
N ALA A 134 13.05 7.28 -10.05
CA ALA A 134 12.35 6.01 -9.99
C ALA A 134 12.22 5.45 -11.41
N ARG A 135 12.56 4.19 -11.56
CA ARG A 135 12.48 3.53 -12.86
C ARG A 135 11.04 3.30 -13.27
N ALA A 136 10.77 3.53 -14.55
CA ALA A 136 9.45 3.21 -15.10
C ALA A 136 9.22 1.71 -15.07
N ARG A 137 7.98 1.33 -14.81
CA ARG A 137 7.54 -0.05 -14.89
C ARG A 137 6.88 -0.31 -16.24
N PRO A 138 7.16 -1.45 -16.86
CA PRO A 138 6.47 -1.81 -18.09
C PRO A 138 4.97 -2.05 -17.86
#